data_496da8e62807c50bd095af748c05190b
#
_entry.id   496da8e62807c50bd095af748c05190b
#
_cell.length_a   1.000
_cell.length_b   1.000
_cell.length_c   1.000
_cell.angle_alpha   90.00
_cell.angle_beta   90.00
_cell.angle_gamma   90.00
#
_symmetry.space_group_name_H-M   'P 1'
#
loop_
_entity.id
_entity.type
_entity.pdbx_description
1 polymer ?
#
loop_
_entity_poly.entity_id
_entity_poly.type
_entity_poly.pdbx_seq_one_letter_code
_entity_poly.pdbx_strand_id
1 'polypeptide(L)'
;MFRTIRKKKNEISINKSVIYLIIAIPTIVFTIWDLFCGSIQIRCNDRDFNIEAKGWNDYTGEYSQIDSISYEVNVLQNDNDHRTNGFGNLKYAMGNFNNDIFGDYIRYTHASCHSYVVMNIDGKILVVNGENDAETKEIYQRISEKVSKERK
;
A
#
# COMPACT_ATOMS: atom_id res chain seq x y z
N MET A 1 12.67 -54.96 51.53
CA MET A 1 13.79 -54.43 50.73
C MET A 1 13.16 -53.65 49.51
N PHE A 2 12.86 -52.33 49.66
CA PHE A 2 12.23 -51.55 48.65
C PHE A 2 13.31 -50.80 47.82
N ARG A 3 13.45 -51.17 46.55
CA ARG A 3 14.32 -50.49 45.60
C ARG A 3 13.60 -49.22 45.07
N THR A 4 14.02 -48.04 45.49
CA THR A 4 13.57 -46.75 44.99
C THR A 4 14.14 -46.54 43.58
N ILE A 5 13.30 -46.61 42.54
CA ILE A 5 13.66 -46.30 41.18
C ILE A 5 13.72 -44.76 41.06
N ARG A 6 14.93 -44.17 41.07
CA ARG A 6 15.15 -42.76 40.74
C ARG A 6 14.94 -42.55 39.23
N LYS A 7 13.81 -41.95 38.84
CA LYS A 7 13.59 -41.44 37.49
C LYS A 7 14.59 -40.31 37.22
N LYS A 8 15.57 -40.59 36.38
CA LYS A 8 16.53 -39.58 35.88
C LYS A 8 15.76 -38.56 35.04
N LYS A 9 15.56 -37.35 35.57
CA LYS A 9 14.97 -36.23 34.85
C LYS A 9 16.00 -35.79 33.81
N ASN A 10 15.77 -36.08 32.52
CA ASN A 10 16.58 -35.56 31.43
C ASN A 10 16.30 -34.07 31.33
N GLU A 11 17.12 -33.24 31.92
CA GLU A 11 17.14 -31.81 31.69
C GLU A 11 17.75 -31.57 30.30
N ILE A 12 16.92 -31.17 29.36
CA ILE A 12 17.37 -30.75 28.04
C ILE A 12 18.04 -29.37 28.23
N SER A 13 19.37 -29.39 28.34
CA SER A 13 20.16 -28.15 28.31
C SER A 13 20.19 -27.61 26.91
N ILE A 14 19.26 -26.70 26.59
CA ILE A 14 19.24 -26.00 25.29
C ILE A 14 20.38 -24.99 25.32
N ASN A 15 21.30 -25.09 24.34
CA ASN A 15 22.39 -24.14 24.18
C ASN A 15 21.81 -22.73 23.91
N LYS A 16 22.31 -21.69 24.60
CA LYS A 16 21.87 -20.31 24.47
C LYS A 16 21.90 -19.86 23.01
N SER A 17 22.88 -20.29 22.21
CA SER A 17 22.97 -19.99 20.78
C SER A 17 21.78 -20.55 19.98
N VAL A 18 21.25 -21.71 20.35
CA VAL A 18 20.07 -22.31 19.71
C VAL A 18 18.82 -21.49 20.02
N ILE A 19 18.70 -20.98 21.24
CA ILE A 19 17.59 -20.10 21.64
C ILE A 19 17.61 -18.80 20.81
N TYR A 20 18.78 -18.19 20.65
CA TYR A 20 18.91 -16.98 19.81
C TYR A 20 18.55 -17.23 18.35
N LEU A 21 18.93 -18.38 17.77
CA LEU A 21 18.55 -18.74 16.39
C LEU A 21 17.04 -18.97 16.25
N ILE A 22 16.41 -19.61 17.22
CA ILE A 22 14.95 -19.87 17.23
C ILE A 22 14.16 -18.55 17.24
N ILE A 23 14.69 -17.49 17.86
CA ILE A 23 14.04 -16.18 17.91
C ILE A 23 14.42 -15.34 16.67
N ALA A 24 15.70 -15.31 16.29
CA ALA A 24 16.21 -14.47 15.23
C ALA A 24 15.66 -14.83 13.84
N ILE A 25 15.58 -16.13 13.51
CA ILE A 25 15.10 -16.57 12.20
C ILE A 25 13.64 -16.15 11.92
N PRO A 26 12.66 -16.43 12.81
CA PRO A 26 11.29 -15.98 12.61
C PRO A 26 11.17 -14.46 12.54
N THR A 27 11.96 -13.73 13.34
CA THR A 27 11.95 -12.25 13.33
C THR A 27 12.44 -11.71 11.98
N ILE A 28 13.53 -12.28 11.44
CA ILE A 28 14.06 -11.89 10.12
C ILE A 28 13.06 -12.22 9.01
N VAL A 29 12.46 -13.41 9.04
CA VAL A 29 11.45 -13.82 8.06
C VAL A 29 10.23 -12.90 8.12
N PHE A 30 9.77 -12.55 9.32
CA PHE A 30 8.65 -11.63 9.51
C PHE A 30 8.96 -10.22 8.98
N THR A 31 10.16 -9.69 9.26
CA THR A 31 10.57 -8.37 8.75
C THR A 31 10.70 -8.36 7.23
N ILE A 32 11.25 -9.42 6.62
CA ILE A 32 11.30 -9.55 5.15
C ILE A 32 9.89 -9.63 4.56
N TRP A 33 9.00 -10.40 5.19
CA TRP A 33 7.60 -10.49 4.75
C TRP A 33 6.91 -9.13 4.77
N ASP A 34 7.06 -8.36 5.85
CA ASP A 34 6.44 -7.04 6.01
C ASP A 34 6.92 -6.03 4.95
N LEU A 35 8.20 -6.08 4.56
CA LEU A 35 8.78 -5.25 3.50
C LEU A 35 8.12 -5.45 2.12
N PHE A 36 7.49 -6.60 1.87
CA PHE A 36 6.89 -6.94 0.58
C PHE A 36 5.37 -7.19 0.67
N CYS A 37 4.79 -7.12 1.87
CA CYS A 37 3.36 -7.29 2.08
C CYS A 37 2.58 -6.11 1.50
N GLY A 38 1.33 -6.37 1.07
CA GLY A 38 0.44 -5.35 0.53
C GLY A 38 -0.01 -5.67 -0.89
N SER A 39 -1.04 -4.97 -1.34
CA SER A 39 -1.47 -4.94 -2.74
C SER A 39 -2.36 -3.73 -2.97
N ILE A 40 -2.38 -3.24 -4.20
CA ILE A 40 -3.32 -2.22 -4.67
C ILE A 40 -4.00 -2.80 -5.91
N GLN A 41 -5.33 -2.78 -5.94
CA GLN A 41 -6.12 -3.14 -7.12
C GLN A 41 -7.16 -2.06 -7.37
N ILE A 42 -7.17 -1.50 -8.57
CA ILE A 42 -8.11 -0.46 -8.99
C ILE A 42 -9.13 -1.08 -9.93
N ARG A 43 -10.40 -1.06 -9.54
CA ARG A 43 -11.53 -1.58 -10.31
C ARG A 43 -12.43 -0.44 -10.73
N CYS A 44 -12.69 -0.34 -12.03
CA CYS A 44 -13.61 0.63 -12.59
C CYS A 44 -14.96 -0.05 -12.86
N ASN A 45 -16.00 0.34 -12.11
CA ASN A 45 -17.37 -0.12 -12.27
C ASN A 45 -18.16 0.83 -13.20
N ASP A 46 -19.47 0.73 -13.23
CA ASP A 46 -20.29 1.59 -14.10
C ASP A 46 -20.43 3.02 -13.57
N ARG A 47 -20.57 3.23 -12.26
CA ARG A 47 -20.80 4.55 -11.63
C ARG A 47 -19.67 5.00 -10.71
N ASP A 48 -18.82 4.09 -10.30
CA ASP A 48 -17.76 4.31 -9.33
C ASP A 48 -16.47 3.58 -9.72
N PHE A 49 -15.39 3.92 -9.05
CA PHE A 49 -14.19 3.11 -9.01
C PHE A 49 -13.87 2.73 -7.56
N ASN A 50 -13.30 1.55 -7.39
CA ASN A 50 -12.90 1.03 -6.08
C ASN A 50 -11.41 0.72 -6.09
N ILE A 51 -10.71 1.14 -5.03
CA ILE A 51 -9.32 0.82 -4.76
C ILE A 51 -9.30 -0.15 -3.57
N GLU A 52 -9.01 -1.41 -3.84
CA GLU A 52 -8.78 -2.42 -2.81
C GLU A 52 -7.32 -2.37 -2.38
N ALA A 53 -7.06 -2.09 -1.10
CA ALA A 53 -5.72 -1.83 -0.57
C ALA A 53 -5.38 -2.75 0.60
N LYS A 54 -4.66 -3.83 0.34
CA LYS A 54 -4.17 -4.68 1.43
C LYS A 54 -3.02 -3.98 2.16
N GLY A 55 -3.26 -3.61 3.41
CA GLY A 55 -2.35 -2.84 4.26
C GLY A 55 -2.90 -1.48 4.67
N TRP A 56 -3.93 -0.99 4.00
CA TRP A 56 -4.63 0.24 4.31
C TRP A 56 -6.13 0.12 4.05
N ASN A 57 -6.89 1.18 4.31
CA ASN A 57 -8.31 1.22 4.03
C ASN A 57 -8.57 1.23 2.52
N ASP A 58 -9.62 0.55 2.10
CA ASP A 58 -10.13 0.66 0.73
C ASP A 58 -10.70 2.06 0.48
N TYR A 59 -10.73 2.47 -0.79
CA TYR A 59 -11.31 3.74 -1.21
C TYR A 59 -12.32 3.52 -2.34
N THR A 60 -13.46 4.19 -2.25
CA THR A 60 -14.45 4.22 -3.33
C THR A 60 -14.73 5.67 -3.71
N GLY A 61 -14.69 5.99 -5.00
CA GLY A 61 -15.00 7.30 -5.54
C GLY A 61 -16.02 7.21 -6.67
N GLU A 62 -17.03 8.06 -6.67
CA GLU A 62 -18.01 8.17 -7.76
C GLU A 62 -17.46 9.07 -8.89
N TYR A 63 -17.68 8.68 -10.14
CA TYR A 63 -17.22 9.49 -11.28
C TYR A 63 -17.87 10.88 -11.34
N SER A 64 -19.11 11.00 -10.84
CA SER A 64 -19.85 12.25 -10.73
C SER A 64 -19.19 13.28 -9.79
N GLN A 65 -18.40 12.83 -8.83
CA GLN A 65 -17.70 13.66 -7.84
C GLN A 65 -16.31 14.12 -8.29
N ILE A 66 -15.82 13.62 -9.43
CA ILE A 66 -14.51 13.99 -9.95
C ILE A 66 -14.57 15.36 -10.61
N ASP A 67 -14.02 16.39 -9.98
CA ASP A 67 -13.91 17.75 -10.52
C ASP A 67 -12.89 17.82 -11.68
N SER A 68 -11.74 17.18 -11.49
CA SER A 68 -10.67 17.12 -12.49
C SER A 68 -9.89 15.81 -12.39
N ILE A 69 -9.34 15.40 -13.53
CA ILE A 69 -8.44 14.24 -13.63
C ILE A 69 -7.30 14.57 -14.58
N SER A 70 -6.07 14.24 -14.22
CA SER A 70 -4.87 14.40 -15.05
C SER A 70 -3.96 13.18 -14.96
N TYR A 71 -3.13 13.01 -16.00
CA TYR A 71 -2.02 12.05 -16.02
C TYR A 71 -0.72 12.81 -15.89
N GLU A 72 0.03 12.56 -14.83
CA GLU A 72 1.23 13.29 -14.47
C GLU A 72 2.44 12.36 -14.38
N VAL A 73 3.61 12.85 -14.74
CA VAL A 73 4.87 12.10 -14.66
C VAL A 73 5.81 12.83 -13.71
N ASN A 74 6.44 12.09 -12.80
CA ASN A 74 7.41 12.59 -11.82
C ASN A 74 6.88 13.68 -10.86
N VAL A 75 5.59 13.88 -10.76
CA VAL A 75 4.98 14.96 -9.95
C VAL A 75 5.33 14.86 -8.46
N LEU A 76 5.65 13.66 -7.95
CA LEU A 76 6.01 13.44 -6.55
C LEU A 76 7.52 13.32 -6.27
N GLN A 77 8.39 13.49 -7.28
CA GLN A 77 9.82 13.21 -7.12
C GLN A 77 10.64 14.31 -6.44
N ASN A 78 10.22 15.57 -6.52
CA ASN A 78 11.00 16.74 -6.08
C ASN A 78 10.30 17.55 -4.99
N ASP A 79 9.40 16.92 -4.28
CA ASP A 79 8.52 17.58 -3.35
C ASP A 79 8.77 17.09 -1.92
N ASN A 80 8.52 17.93 -0.91
CA ASN A 80 8.57 17.57 0.51
C ASN A 80 7.47 16.57 0.89
N ASP A 81 7.36 15.50 0.10
CA ASP A 81 6.32 14.49 0.21
C ASP A 81 6.51 13.64 1.46
N HIS A 82 5.61 13.73 2.43
CA HIS A 82 5.66 12.95 3.64
C HIS A 82 4.31 12.36 3.99
N ARG A 83 4.35 11.13 4.49
CA ARG A 83 3.15 10.43 4.94
C ARG A 83 2.77 10.90 6.34
N THR A 84 1.53 11.40 6.49
CA THR A 84 0.96 11.80 7.77
C THR A 84 0.30 10.62 8.49
N ASN A 85 -0.34 9.70 7.74
CA ASN A 85 -0.92 8.47 8.25
C ASN A 85 -1.08 7.43 7.13
N GLY A 86 -0.81 6.15 7.39
CA GLY A 86 -0.99 5.13 6.35
C GLY A 86 0.02 4.00 6.41
N PHE A 87 0.01 3.19 5.35
CA PHE A 87 0.91 2.07 5.14
C PHE A 87 1.96 2.40 4.07
N GLY A 88 3.19 1.96 4.25
CA GLY A 88 4.23 2.07 3.23
C GLY A 88 5.40 1.15 3.48
N ASN A 89 5.87 0.56 2.39
CA ASN A 89 7.04 -0.29 2.36
C ASN A 89 7.83 -0.07 1.05
N LEU A 90 8.70 -1.02 0.67
CA LEU A 90 9.51 -0.90 -0.56
C LEU A 90 8.69 -0.92 -1.85
N LYS A 91 7.45 -1.44 -1.82
CA LYS A 91 6.60 -1.60 -3.01
C LYS A 91 5.44 -0.61 -3.07
N TYR A 92 4.93 -0.17 -1.92
CA TYR A 92 3.66 0.55 -1.83
C TYR A 92 3.76 1.79 -0.95
N ALA A 93 3.01 2.81 -1.31
CA ALA A 93 2.73 3.97 -0.49
C ALA A 93 1.22 4.23 -0.51
N MET A 94 0.56 4.05 0.65
CA MET A 94 -0.89 4.15 0.79
C MET A 94 -1.25 4.95 2.03
N GLY A 95 -2.25 5.82 1.92
CA GLY A 95 -2.74 6.61 3.07
C GLY A 95 -2.83 8.09 2.81
N ASN A 96 -2.73 8.86 3.90
CA ASN A 96 -2.74 10.32 3.88
C ASN A 96 -1.31 10.85 3.80
N PHE A 97 -1.11 11.80 2.92
CA PHE A 97 0.17 12.45 2.67
C PHE A 97 -0.02 13.96 2.66
N ASN A 98 1.08 14.67 2.82
CA ASN A 98 1.15 16.10 2.64
C ASN A 98 2.40 16.47 1.84
N ASN A 99 2.27 17.42 0.92
CA ASN A 99 3.38 17.97 0.16
C ASN A 99 3.15 19.43 -0.25
N ASP A 100 4.16 20.05 -0.86
CA ASP A 100 4.10 21.47 -1.25
C ASP A 100 3.19 21.73 -2.47
N ILE A 101 2.90 20.70 -3.29
CA ILE A 101 2.08 20.84 -4.51
C ILE A 101 0.59 20.67 -4.21
N PHE A 102 0.24 19.62 -3.47
CA PHE A 102 -1.15 19.22 -3.26
C PHE A 102 -1.69 19.62 -1.87
N GLY A 103 -0.81 20.01 -0.93
CA GLY A 103 -1.18 20.07 0.48
C GLY A 103 -1.51 18.67 1.02
N ASP A 104 -2.62 18.55 1.76
CA ASP A 104 -3.10 17.24 2.24
C ASP A 104 -3.79 16.47 1.11
N TYR A 105 -3.37 15.22 0.89
CA TYR A 105 -3.92 14.37 -0.16
C TYR A 105 -3.91 12.88 0.21
N ILE A 106 -4.67 12.09 -0.53
CA ILE A 106 -4.75 10.63 -0.38
C ILE A 106 -3.91 9.98 -1.48
N ARG A 107 -3.15 8.95 -1.14
CA ARG A 107 -2.28 8.25 -2.08
C ARG A 107 -2.46 6.73 -2.02
N TYR A 108 -2.52 6.10 -3.19
CA TYR A 108 -2.43 4.65 -3.38
C TYR A 108 -1.51 4.37 -4.57
N THR A 109 -0.22 4.10 -4.29
CA THR A 109 0.77 4.01 -5.35
C THR A 109 1.76 2.88 -5.16
N HIS A 110 2.19 2.31 -6.30
CA HIS A 110 3.37 1.47 -6.41
C HIS A 110 4.61 2.36 -6.45
N ALA A 111 5.61 2.04 -5.61
CA ALA A 111 6.82 2.86 -5.46
C ALA A 111 7.73 2.83 -6.70
N SER A 112 7.64 1.78 -7.52
CA SER A 112 8.45 1.60 -8.73
C SER A 112 7.95 2.39 -9.93
N CYS A 113 6.71 2.90 -9.91
CA CYS A 113 6.12 3.64 -11.02
C CYS A 113 6.09 5.13 -10.71
N HIS A 114 6.53 5.96 -11.65
CA HIS A 114 6.65 7.41 -11.50
C HIS A 114 5.65 8.21 -12.35
N SER A 115 4.70 7.53 -12.96
CA SER A 115 3.51 8.13 -13.54
C SER A 115 2.32 7.97 -12.61
N TYR A 116 1.41 8.93 -12.62
CA TYR A 116 0.32 9.05 -11.68
C TYR A 116 -0.96 9.52 -12.36
N VAL A 117 -2.09 9.04 -11.85
CA VAL A 117 -3.40 9.62 -12.10
C VAL A 117 -3.73 10.51 -10.90
N VAL A 118 -3.85 11.80 -11.13
CA VAL A 118 -4.21 12.79 -10.10
C VAL A 118 -5.65 13.20 -10.32
N MET A 119 -6.47 13.02 -9.30
CA MET A 119 -7.90 13.34 -9.31
C MET A 119 -8.23 14.34 -8.20
N ASN A 120 -9.04 15.34 -8.52
CA ASN A 120 -9.72 16.14 -7.52
C ASN A 120 -11.14 15.62 -7.37
N ILE A 121 -11.50 15.18 -6.18
CA ILE A 121 -12.81 14.58 -5.85
C ILE A 121 -13.41 15.38 -4.70
N ASP A 122 -14.45 16.18 -4.97
CA ASP A 122 -15.06 17.07 -3.99
C ASP A 122 -14.03 17.93 -3.23
N GLY A 123 -13.05 18.47 -3.95
CA GLY A 123 -11.99 19.32 -3.39
C GLY A 123 -10.86 18.57 -2.67
N LYS A 124 -10.86 17.23 -2.69
CA LYS A 124 -9.77 16.39 -2.13
C LYS A 124 -8.94 15.77 -3.24
N ILE A 125 -7.64 15.84 -3.11
CA ILE A 125 -6.74 15.23 -4.09
C ILE A 125 -6.54 13.75 -3.75
N LEU A 126 -6.75 12.90 -4.76
CA LEU A 126 -6.43 11.48 -4.76
C LEU A 126 -5.39 11.20 -5.84
N VAL A 127 -4.27 10.58 -5.45
CA VAL A 127 -3.18 10.19 -6.34
C VAL A 127 -3.07 8.68 -6.39
N VAL A 128 -3.17 8.11 -7.57
CA VAL A 128 -3.07 6.66 -7.78
C VAL A 128 -2.13 6.34 -8.94
N ASN A 129 -1.59 5.12 -8.97
CA ASN A 129 -0.93 4.57 -10.15
C ASN A 129 -1.10 3.04 -10.24
N GLY A 130 -0.72 2.47 -11.37
CA GLY A 130 -0.53 1.04 -11.58
C GLY A 130 0.90 0.59 -11.27
N GLU A 131 1.20 -0.67 -11.51
CA GLU A 131 2.54 -1.24 -11.32
C GLU A 131 3.59 -0.61 -12.27
N ASN A 132 3.13 -0.05 -13.40
CA ASN A 132 3.96 0.57 -14.42
C ASN A 132 3.19 1.68 -15.18
N ASP A 133 3.90 2.40 -16.05
CA ASP A 133 3.35 3.53 -16.82
C ASP A 133 2.21 3.12 -17.75
N ALA A 134 2.27 1.93 -18.34
CA ALA A 134 1.23 1.44 -19.25
C ALA A 134 -0.08 1.19 -18.51
N GLU A 135 -0.02 0.54 -17.38
CA GLU A 135 -1.19 0.30 -16.52
C GLU A 135 -1.74 1.60 -15.92
N THR A 136 -0.86 2.51 -15.49
CA THR A 136 -1.27 3.83 -15.00
C THR A 136 -2.02 4.61 -16.08
N LYS A 137 -1.55 4.56 -17.33
CA LYS A 137 -2.22 5.21 -18.47
C LYS A 137 -3.57 4.55 -18.78
N GLU A 138 -3.67 3.24 -18.67
CA GLU A 138 -4.94 2.52 -18.83
C GLU A 138 -5.96 2.92 -17.76
N ILE A 139 -5.54 2.99 -16.48
CA ILE A 139 -6.37 3.47 -15.37
C ILE A 139 -6.89 4.90 -15.70
N TYR A 140 -5.99 5.80 -16.10
CA TYR A 140 -6.36 7.16 -16.49
C TYR A 140 -7.42 7.17 -17.60
N GLN A 141 -7.22 6.41 -18.68
CA GLN A 141 -8.14 6.35 -19.80
C GLN A 141 -9.51 5.84 -19.40
N ARG A 142 -9.56 4.75 -18.64
CA ARG A 142 -10.82 4.16 -18.16
C ARG A 142 -11.63 5.13 -17.29
N ILE A 143 -10.98 5.79 -16.33
CA ILE A 143 -11.65 6.74 -15.43
C ILE A 143 -12.07 7.98 -16.22
N SER A 144 -11.22 8.55 -17.06
CA SER A 144 -11.53 9.76 -17.84
C SER A 144 -12.68 9.56 -18.81
N GLU A 145 -12.79 8.38 -19.44
CA GLU A 145 -13.94 8.03 -20.29
C GLU A 145 -15.26 7.98 -19.50
N LYS A 146 -15.24 7.41 -18.30
CA LYS A 146 -16.43 7.34 -17.44
C LYS A 146 -16.85 8.75 -16.96
N VAL A 147 -15.91 9.56 -16.49
CA VAL A 147 -16.16 10.97 -16.11
C VAL A 147 -16.75 11.77 -17.27
N SER A 148 -16.24 11.58 -18.49
CA SER A 148 -16.74 12.27 -19.68
C SER A 148 -18.17 11.84 -20.06
N LYS A 149 -18.59 10.63 -19.74
CA LYS A 149 -19.95 10.13 -19.97
C LYS A 149 -20.94 10.66 -18.93
N GLU A 150 -20.53 10.81 -17.68
CA GLU A 150 -21.39 11.36 -16.60
C GLU A 150 -21.68 12.85 -16.79
N ARG A 151 -20.80 13.60 -17.51
CA ARG A 151 -20.96 15.03 -17.76
C ARG A 151 -21.80 15.38 -19.00
N LYS A 152 -22.28 14.37 -19.73
CA LYS A 152 -23.15 14.53 -20.92
C LYS A 152 -24.61 14.36 -20.60
#